data_63388b3881f8d649f7d6772146304636
#
_entry.id   63388b3881f8d649f7d6772146304636
#
_cell.length_a   1.000
_cell.length_b   1.000
_cell.length_c   1.000
_cell.angle_alpha   90.00
_cell.angle_beta   90.00
_cell.angle_gamma   90.00
#
_symmetry.space_group_name_H-M   'P 1'
#
loop_
_entity.id
_entity.type
_entity.pdbx_description
1 polymer ?
#
loop_
_entity_poly.entity_id
_entity_poly.type
_entity_poly.pdbx_seq_one_letter_code
_entity_poly.pdbx_strand_id
1 'polypeptide(L)'
;AIYQGKVRQAVRETEEALVSLQATAARVGDAQVAEAGYRDWLQATESRYKGGLASLVELEDARRTRLASADALVMLRLERITAWIALYRAAGGGWKALATNEQP
;
A
#
# COMPACT_ATOMS: atom_id res chain seq x y z
N ALA A 1 4.77 -2.50 -37.20
CA ALA A 1 5.86 -2.78 -36.25
C ALA A 1 5.81 -1.87 -35.03
N ILE A 2 5.65 -0.55 -35.21
CA ILE A 2 5.55 0.42 -34.10
C ILE A 2 4.29 0.19 -33.26
N TYR A 3 3.20 -0.16 -33.90
CA TYR A 3 1.92 -0.46 -33.25
C TYR A 3 2.02 -1.69 -32.35
N GLN A 4 2.60 -2.79 -32.84
CA GLN A 4 2.76 -4.01 -32.04
C GLN A 4 3.69 -3.79 -30.85
N GLY A 5 4.73 -2.96 -31.02
CA GLY A 5 5.62 -2.60 -29.92
C GLY A 5 4.91 -1.82 -28.83
N LYS A 6 4.04 -0.87 -29.21
CA LYS A 6 3.22 -0.08 -28.26
C LYS A 6 2.22 -0.95 -27.52
N VAL A 7 1.55 -1.89 -28.20
CA VAL A 7 0.60 -2.82 -27.57
C VAL A 7 1.32 -3.73 -26.57
N ARG A 8 2.46 -4.28 -26.93
CA ARG A 8 3.27 -5.12 -26.04
C ARG A 8 3.71 -4.35 -24.80
N GLN A 9 4.14 -3.11 -24.97
CA GLN A 9 4.52 -2.23 -23.87
C GLN A 9 3.34 -1.96 -22.94
N ALA A 10 2.15 -1.65 -23.48
CA ALA A 10 0.95 -1.40 -22.71
C ALA A 10 0.51 -2.63 -21.92
N VAL A 11 0.58 -3.83 -22.51
CA VAL A 11 0.27 -5.09 -21.84
C VAL A 11 1.24 -5.34 -20.69
N ARG A 12 2.54 -5.15 -20.93
CA ARG A 12 3.56 -5.33 -19.90
C ARG A 12 3.37 -4.36 -18.73
N GLU A 13 3.12 -3.08 -19.02
CA GLU A 13 2.87 -2.07 -17.99
C GLU A 13 1.61 -2.40 -17.17
N THR A 14 0.57 -2.90 -17.82
CA THR A 14 -0.66 -3.34 -17.15
C THR A 14 -0.39 -4.54 -16.24
N GLU A 15 0.35 -5.53 -16.71
CA GLU A 15 0.72 -6.70 -15.91
C GLU A 15 1.59 -6.32 -14.71
N GLU A 16 2.58 -5.45 -14.92
CA GLU A 16 3.43 -4.93 -13.83
C GLU A 16 2.62 -4.18 -12.79
N ALA A 17 1.67 -3.34 -13.23
CA ALA A 17 0.79 -2.60 -12.35
C ALA A 17 -0.14 -3.53 -11.55
N LEU A 18 -0.65 -4.59 -12.17
CA LEU A 18 -1.48 -5.59 -11.48
C LEU A 18 -0.69 -6.34 -10.41
N VAL A 19 0.55 -6.75 -10.72
CA VAL A 19 1.43 -7.41 -9.75
C VAL A 19 1.74 -6.48 -8.58
N SER A 20 2.07 -5.23 -8.86
CA SER A 20 2.31 -4.21 -7.82
C SER A 20 1.07 -4.00 -6.94
N LEU A 21 -0.11 -3.94 -7.55
CA LEU A 21 -1.36 -3.75 -6.83
C LEU A 21 -1.66 -4.93 -5.89
N GLN A 22 -1.45 -6.16 -6.35
CA GLN A 22 -1.63 -7.36 -5.55
C GLN A 22 -0.63 -7.43 -4.39
N ALA A 23 0.65 -7.10 -4.67
CA ALA A 23 1.69 -7.07 -3.65
C ALA A 23 1.41 -6.01 -2.57
N THR A 24 1.01 -4.80 -2.97
CA THR A 24 0.66 -3.74 -2.02
C THR A 24 -0.60 -4.08 -1.22
N ALA A 25 -1.59 -4.76 -1.81
CA ALA A 25 -2.79 -5.20 -1.10
C ALA A 25 -2.44 -6.17 0.04
N ALA A 26 -1.55 -7.14 -0.21
CA ALA A 26 -1.09 -8.08 0.80
C ALA A 26 -0.32 -7.36 1.92
N ARG A 27 0.57 -6.44 1.57
CA ARG A 27 1.34 -5.65 2.54
C ARG A 27 0.44 -4.74 3.38
N VAL A 28 -0.59 -4.15 2.79
CA VAL A 28 -1.59 -3.35 3.54
C VAL A 28 -2.30 -4.23 4.56
N GLY A 29 -2.72 -5.43 4.18
CA GLY A 29 -3.35 -6.37 5.09
C GLY A 29 -2.46 -6.71 6.29
N ASP A 30 -1.20 -7.03 6.05
CA ASP A 30 -0.22 -7.32 7.10
C ASP A 30 0.02 -6.09 7.99
N ALA A 31 0.12 -4.91 7.40
CA ALA A 31 0.31 -3.66 8.15
C ALA A 31 -0.91 -3.30 9.01
N GLN A 32 -2.12 -3.61 8.54
CA GLN A 32 -3.35 -3.43 9.32
C GLN A 32 -3.35 -4.32 10.56
N VAL A 33 -2.96 -5.58 10.42
CA VAL A 33 -2.85 -6.51 11.53
C VAL A 33 -1.80 -6.05 12.53
N ALA A 34 -0.64 -5.61 12.05
CA ALA A 34 0.43 -5.10 12.91
C ALA A 34 0.00 -3.85 13.67
N GLU A 35 -0.64 -2.88 13.00
CA GLU A 35 -1.10 -1.64 13.63
C GLU A 35 -2.15 -1.93 14.71
N ALA A 36 -3.10 -2.83 14.44
CA ALA A 36 -4.10 -3.23 15.42
C ALA A 36 -3.45 -3.90 16.65
N GLY A 37 -2.47 -4.77 16.44
CA GLY A 37 -1.73 -5.40 17.52
C GLY A 37 -0.95 -4.40 18.38
N TYR A 38 -0.28 -3.44 17.77
CA TYR A 38 0.44 -2.39 18.52
C TYR A 38 -0.50 -1.44 19.24
N ARG A 39 -1.67 -1.18 18.68
CA ARG A 39 -2.71 -0.39 19.36
C ARG A 39 -3.18 -1.09 20.63
N ASP A 40 -3.45 -2.40 20.54
CA ASP A 40 -3.87 -3.20 21.69
C ASP A 40 -2.76 -3.26 22.75
N TRP A 41 -1.52 -3.43 22.32
CA TRP A 41 -0.37 -3.42 23.21
C TRP A 41 -0.20 -2.06 23.92
N LEU A 42 -0.36 -0.96 23.20
CA LEU A 42 -0.33 0.38 23.81
C LEU A 42 -1.43 0.52 24.86
N GLN A 43 -2.65 0.09 24.54
CA GLN A 43 -3.77 0.17 25.48
C GLN A 43 -3.50 -0.64 26.75
N ALA A 44 -2.98 -1.85 26.63
CA ALA A 44 -2.60 -2.69 27.74
C ALA A 44 -1.47 -2.05 28.57
N THR A 45 -0.48 -1.45 27.92
CA THR A 45 0.63 -0.76 28.56
C THR A 45 0.16 0.48 29.32
N GLU A 46 -0.76 1.24 28.73
CA GLU A 46 -1.38 2.41 29.42
C GLU A 46 -2.10 1.97 30.70
N SER A 47 -2.85 0.89 30.64
CA SER A 47 -3.55 0.34 31.82
C SER A 47 -2.55 -0.10 32.90
N ARG A 48 -1.47 -0.76 32.50
CA ARG A 48 -0.41 -1.18 33.43
C ARG A 48 0.32 0.02 34.03
N TYR A 49 0.57 1.05 33.24
CA TYR A 49 1.21 2.28 33.71
C TYR A 49 0.34 2.97 34.75
N LYS A 50 -0.97 3.10 34.51
CA LYS A 50 -1.92 3.68 35.48
C LYS A 50 -1.97 2.88 36.77
N GLY A 51 -1.79 1.57 36.71
CA GLY A 51 -1.73 0.67 37.87
C GLY A 51 -0.36 0.58 38.52
N GLY A 52 0.65 1.32 38.04
CA GLY A 52 2.00 1.28 38.57
C GLY A 52 2.83 0.05 38.17
N LEU A 53 2.34 -0.73 37.18
CA LEU A 53 2.96 -1.98 36.73
C LEU A 53 3.85 -1.83 35.49
N ALA A 54 3.88 -0.65 34.88
CA ALA A 54 4.73 -0.35 33.75
C ALA A 54 5.41 1.00 33.97
N SER A 55 6.63 1.15 33.44
CA SER A 55 7.38 2.39 33.51
C SER A 55 6.92 3.39 32.44
N LEU A 56 7.27 4.66 32.62
CA LEU A 56 7.04 5.70 31.61
C LEU A 56 7.81 5.37 30.31
N VAL A 57 9.00 4.79 30.43
CA VAL A 57 9.80 4.39 29.27
C VAL A 57 9.06 3.32 28.45
N GLU A 58 8.49 2.32 29.11
CA GLU A 58 7.69 1.29 28.44
C GLU A 58 6.47 1.91 27.72
N LEU A 59 5.81 2.85 28.38
CA LEU A 59 4.66 3.55 27.81
C LEU A 59 5.06 4.36 26.57
N GLU A 60 6.13 5.13 26.66
CA GLU A 60 6.63 5.93 25.53
C GLU A 60 7.11 5.05 24.37
N ASP A 61 7.73 3.91 24.65
CA ASP A 61 8.12 2.95 23.61
C ASP A 61 6.89 2.36 22.90
N ALA A 62 5.84 2.03 23.65
CA ALA A 62 4.59 1.55 23.09
C ALA A 62 3.91 2.61 22.20
N ARG A 63 3.90 3.85 22.64
CA ARG A 63 3.36 4.98 21.85
C ARG A 63 4.13 5.17 20.54
N ARG A 64 5.45 5.15 20.63
CA ARG A 64 6.34 5.32 19.47
C ARG A 64 6.15 4.20 18.46
N THR A 65 6.11 2.96 18.93
CA THR A 65 5.94 1.79 18.08
C THR A 65 4.58 1.82 17.38
N ARG A 66 3.53 2.14 18.11
CA ARG A 66 2.19 2.26 17.54
C ARG A 66 2.13 3.36 16.47
N LEU A 67 2.73 4.52 16.74
CA LEU A 67 2.77 5.62 15.78
C LEU A 67 3.52 5.22 14.50
N ALA A 68 4.68 4.55 14.65
CA ALA A 68 5.45 4.07 13.50
C ALA A 68 4.65 3.07 12.66
N SER A 69 3.88 2.17 13.29
CA SER A 69 3.03 1.21 12.57
C SER A 69 1.87 1.89 11.85
N ALA A 70 1.30 2.94 12.42
CA ALA A 70 0.26 3.73 11.78
C ALA A 70 0.80 4.48 10.56
N ASP A 71 1.99 5.06 10.66
CA ASP A 71 2.66 5.73 9.54
C ASP A 71 3.00 4.75 8.42
N ALA A 72 3.49 3.56 8.75
CA ALA A 72 3.78 2.51 7.78
C ALA A 72 2.51 2.10 7.01
N LEU A 73 1.38 1.98 7.70
CA LEU A 73 0.10 1.67 7.06
C LEU A 73 -0.33 2.76 6.09
N VAL A 74 -0.20 4.04 6.48
CA VAL A 74 -0.51 5.19 5.61
C VAL A 74 0.37 5.16 4.36
N MET A 75 1.67 4.91 4.50
CA MET A 75 2.60 4.84 3.38
C MET A 75 2.23 3.73 2.40
N LEU A 76 1.84 2.56 2.92
CA LEU A 76 1.41 1.44 2.08
C LEU A 76 0.09 1.72 1.35
N ARG A 77 -0.84 2.41 1.98
CA ARG A 77 -2.07 2.85 1.34
C ARG A 77 -1.80 3.84 0.21
N LEU A 78 -0.83 4.73 0.38
CA LEU A 78 -0.39 5.65 -0.68
C LEU A 78 0.26 4.89 -1.84
N GLU A 79 1.12 3.90 -1.56
CA GLU A 79 1.68 3.02 -2.60
C GLU A 79 0.59 2.30 -3.39
N ARG A 80 -0.45 1.84 -2.71
CA ARG A 80 -1.59 1.17 -3.34
C ARG A 80 -2.35 2.12 -4.27
N ILE A 81 -2.58 3.36 -3.84
CA ILE A 81 -3.21 4.38 -4.69
C ILE A 81 -2.35 4.66 -5.91
N THR A 82 -1.04 4.78 -5.75
CA THR A 82 -0.09 4.95 -6.85
C THR A 82 -0.16 3.77 -7.82
N ALA A 83 -0.24 2.54 -7.31
CA ALA A 83 -0.38 1.34 -8.14
C ALA A 83 -1.71 1.34 -8.93
N TRP A 84 -2.80 1.76 -8.33
CA TRP A 84 -4.09 1.93 -9.02
C TRP A 84 -4.00 2.95 -10.15
N ILE A 85 -3.36 4.09 -9.89
CA ILE A 85 -3.16 5.14 -10.91
C ILE A 85 -2.31 4.61 -12.06
N ALA A 86 -1.23 3.87 -11.76
CA ALA A 86 -0.37 3.25 -12.77
C ALA A 86 -1.16 2.25 -13.63
N LEU A 87 -1.98 1.42 -13.00
CA LEU A 87 -2.85 0.46 -13.71
C LEU A 87 -3.82 1.19 -14.63
N TYR A 88 -4.47 2.23 -14.13
CA TYR A 88 -5.43 3.01 -14.89
C TYR A 88 -4.79 3.67 -16.10
N ARG A 89 -3.60 4.25 -15.92
CA ARG A 89 -2.85 4.89 -17.03
C ARG A 89 -2.38 3.87 -18.06
N ALA A 90 -1.90 2.71 -17.62
CA ALA A 90 -1.44 1.65 -18.51
C ALA A 90 -2.61 1.09 -19.34
N ALA A 91 -3.73 0.80 -18.70
CA ALA A 91 -4.94 0.33 -19.37
C ALA A 91 -5.52 1.39 -20.33
N GLY A 92 -5.56 2.66 -19.88
CA GLY A 92 -6.01 3.78 -20.72
C GLY A 92 -5.09 4.04 -21.90
N GLY A 93 -3.79 3.92 -21.71
CA GLY A 93 -2.79 4.04 -22.79
C GLY A 93 -2.93 2.93 -23.82
N GLY A 94 -3.14 1.69 -23.37
CA GLY A 94 -3.39 0.55 -24.25
C GLY A 94 -4.67 0.70 -25.05
N TRP A 95 -5.73 1.18 -24.43
CA TRP A 95 -7.00 1.46 -25.11
C TRP A 95 -6.85 2.52 -26.20
N LYS A 96 -6.15 3.61 -25.92
CA LYS A 96 -5.88 4.67 -26.89
C LYS A 96 -5.08 4.16 -28.09
N ALA A 97 -4.09 3.31 -27.84
CA ALA A 97 -3.29 2.69 -28.89
C ALA A 97 -4.16 1.83 -29.84
N LEU A 98 -5.08 1.06 -29.27
CA LEU A 98 -6.04 0.27 -30.04
C LEU A 98 -7.00 1.16 -30.86
N ALA A 99 -7.56 2.18 -30.25
CA ALA A 99 -8.48 3.11 -30.90
C ALA A 99 -7.82 3.87 -32.07
N THR A 100 -6.55 4.24 -31.93
CA THR A 100 -5.80 4.94 -32.99
C THR A 100 -5.56 4.05 -34.21
N ASN A 101 -5.52 2.74 -34.03
CA ASN A 101 -5.28 1.78 -35.13
C ASN A 101 -6.56 1.47 -35.92
N GLU A 102 -7.74 1.71 -35.38
CA GLU A 102 -9.01 1.47 -36.06
C GLU A 102 -9.44 2.63 -37.00
N GLN A 103 -8.75 3.74 -36.96
CA GLN A 103 -9.01 4.85 -37.86
C GLN A 103 -8.24 4.67 -39.16
N PRO A 104 -8.93 4.71 -40.30
CA PRO A 104 -8.28 4.61 -41.61
C PRO A 104 -7.34 5.77 -41.93
#